data_4421fc7407c18de0d3b450c51647af35
#
_entry.id   4421fc7407c18de0d3b450c51647af35
#
_cell.length_a   1.000
_cell.length_b   1.000
_cell.length_c   1.000
_cell.angle_alpha   90.00
_cell.angle_beta   90.00
_cell.angle_gamma   90.00
#
_symmetry.space_group_name_H-M   'P 1'
#
loop_
_entity.id
_entity.type
_entity.pdbx_description
1 polymer ?
#
loop_
_entity_poly.entity_id
_entity_poly.type
_entity_poly.pdbx_seq_one_letter_code
_entity_poly.pdbx_strand_id
1 'polypeptide(L)'
;MEQREFVVEQETAGQRIDRFLSGEDTGLSRSALQALVADGHVQCNGKTVAKSLKLKAGDTVLLEIPDAKPIEAVPQEIPLDIVYEDAHLLVVNKPKGMVVHPAPGNPDGTLVNALLWHCRGSLSGIGGEIRPGIVHRIDKDTSGLLVVAKDDATHIGLSQQMAVHSVERAYNTIVYGGFAQDEGFVESNLGRSKTDRKKMAVYPAGEPNTKYAYTGYKVLERLGEFTMLECRLKTGRTHQIRVHMASIHHPVAGDPVYGPHNCITSLHGQCLHARTLGFVHPITGEHLRFDSDLPDYFTHFLATLRRKNP
;
A
#
# COMPACT_ATOMS: atom_id res chain seq x y z
N MET A 1 13.88 7.29 21.89
CA MET A 1 12.76 8.12 22.43
C MET A 1 13.06 9.56 22.07
N GLU A 2 12.23 10.19 21.26
CA GLU A 2 12.37 11.60 20.88
C GLU A 2 11.52 12.46 21.82
N GLN A 3 12.07 13.59 22.32
CA GLN A 3 11.35 14.53 23.16
C GLN A 3 11.26 15.87 22.43
N ARG A 4 10.08 16.49 22.47
CA ARG A 4 9.83 17.82 21.92
C ARG A 4 9.11 18.67 22.95
N GLU A 5 9.56 19.90 23.11
CA GLU A 5 8.99 20.86 24.06
C GLU A 5 8.38 22.03 23.30
N PHE A 6 7.18 22.44 23.71
CA PHE A 6 6.42 23.53 23.12
C PHE A 6 5.97 24.49 24.22
N VAL A 7 6.10 25.79 24.00
CA VAL A 7 5.56 26.83 24.89
C VAL A 7 4.26 27.34 24.28
N VAL A 8 3.23 27.41 25.09
CA VAL A 8 1.89 27.88 24.67
C VAL A 8 1.89 29.39 24.57
N GLU A 9 1.71 29.92 23.39
CA GLU A 9 1.61 31.36 23.13
C GLU A 9 0.20 31.89 23.44
N GLN A 10 0.04 33.22 23.50
CA GLN A 10 -1.24 33.86 23.82
C GLN A 10 -2.33 33.52 22.80
N GLU A 11 -1.97 33.38 21.52
CA GLU A 11 -2.87 33.06 20.40
C GLU A 11 -3.42 31.63 20.46
N THR A 12 -2.70 30.72 21.08
CA THR A 12 -3.07 29.30 21.21
C THR A 12 -3.64 28.95 22.59
N ALA A 13 -3.68 29.92 23.52
CA ALA A 13 -4.27 29.75 24.83
C ALA A 13 -5.76 29.41 24.76
N GLY A 14 -6.24 28.58 25.69
CA GLY A 14 -7.63 28.10 25.73
C GLY A 14 -7.91 26.89 24.80
N GLN A 15 -6.99 26.53 23.94
CA GLN A 15 -7.12 25.34 23.10
C GLN A 15 -6.93 24.06 23.94
N ARG A 16 -7.55 22.98 23.49
CA ARG A 16 -7.30 21.65 24.03
C ARG A 16 -5.91 21.17 23.61
N ILE A 17 -5.22 20.45 24.50
CA ILE A 17 -3.85 20.00 24.25
C ILE A 17 -3.73 19.12 23.00
N ASP A 18 -4.73 18.28 22.69
CA ASP A 18 -4.74 17.45 21.49
C ASP A 18 -4.88 18.28 20.19
N ARG A 19 -5.54 19.44 20.27
CA ARG A 19 -5.67 20.35 19.16
C ARG A 19 -4.42 21.23 18.99
N PHE A 20 -3.89 21.72 20.09
CA PHE A 20 -2.65 22.49 20.12
C PHE A 20 -1.52 21.69 19.48
N LEU A 21 -1.22 20.47 19.96
CA LEU A 21 -0.17 19.62 19.40
C LEU A 21 -0.40 19.25 17.93
N SER A 22 -1.65 19.18 17.46
CA SER A 22 -1.90 18.93 16.04
C SER A 22 -1.68 20.13 15.13
N GLY A 23 -1.55 21.33 15.69
CA GLY A 23 -1.13 22.56 15.00
C GLY A 23 0.38 22.72 14.91
N GLU A 24 1.12 22.04 15.77
CA GLU A 24 2.58 22.05 15.81
C GLU A 24 3.17 21.07 14.79
N ASP A 25 4.39 21.32 14.33
CA ASP A 25 5.11 20.43 13.39
C ASP A 25 5.63 19.16 14.11
N THR A 26 4.72 18.36 14.60
CA THR A 26 5.05 17.10 15.27
C THR A 26 5.25 15.92 14.29
N GLY A 27 4.87 16.06 13.03
CA GLY A 27 4.85 14.97 12.04
C GLY A 27 3.80 13.89 12.32
N LEU A 28 3.01 14.01 13.42
CA LEU A 28 2.05 13.02 13.88
C LEU A 28 0.60 13.39 13.51
N SER A 29 -0.24 12.38 13.31
CA SER A 29 -1.67 12.60 13.15
C SER A 29 -2.33 12.94 14.50
N ARG A 30 -3.46 13.66 14.47
CA ARG A 30 -4.22 13.99 15.69
C ARG A 30 -4.62 12.75 16.49
N SER A 31 -4.96 11.64 15.82
CA SER A 31 -5.27 10.37 16.49
C SER A 31 -4.06 9.76 17.19
N ALA A 32 -2.87 9.84 16.59
CA ALA A 32 -1.62 9.41 17.23
C ALA A 32 -1.29 10.28 18.46
N LEU A 33 -1.45 11.60 18.36
CA LEU A 33 -1.26 12.52 19.48
C LEU A 33 -2.25 12.23 20.63
N GLN A 34 -3.51 11.93 20.32
CA GLN A 34 -4.49 11.54 21.33
C GLN A 34 -4.14 10.22 22.05
N ALA A 35 -3.57 9.26 21.32
CA ALA A 35 -3.06 8.02 21.91
C ALA A 35 -1.88 8.31 22.84
N LEU A 36 -0.90 9.11 22.41
CA LEU A 36 0.24 9.50 23.26
C LEU A 36 -0.20 10.24 24.53
N VAL A 37 -1.23 11.09 24.45
CA VAL A 37 -1.81 11.72 25.66
C VAL A 37 -2.45 10.68 26.57
N ALA A 38 -3.19 9.72 26.02
CA ALA A 38 -3.84 8.66 26.80
C ALA A 38 -2.83 7.71 27.47
N ASP A 39 -1.71 7.45 26.78
CA ASP A 39 -0.62 6.57 27.25
C ASP A 39 0.36 7.29 28.20
N GLY A 40 0.12 8.59 28.51
CA GLY A 40 0.91 9.35 29.47
C GLY A 40 2.21 9.96 28.92
N HIS A 41 2.42 9.93 27.60
CA HIS A 41 3.59 10.48 26.89
C HIS A 41 3.49 11.99 26.62
N VAL A 42 2.49 12.66 27.17
CA VAL A 42 2.36 14.13 27.09
C VAL A 42 2.21 14.70 28.50
N GLN A 43 3.05 15.68 28.79
CA GLN A 43 3.03 16.40 30.07
C GLN A 43 2.78 17.89 29.83
N CYS A 44 2.13 18.54 30.76
CA CYS A 44 2.02 19.99 30.82
C CYS A 44 2.55 20.44 32.18
N ASN A 45 3.56 21.34 32.16
CA ASN A 45 4.25 21.81 33.34
C ASN A 45 4.74 20.66 34.25
N GLY A 46 5.31 19.60 33.63
CA GLY A 46 5.85 18.41 34.29
C GLY A 46 4.80 17.41 34.83
N LYS A 47 3.53 17.57 34.51
CA LYS A 47 2.45 16.65 34.92
C LYS A 47 1.77 16.01 33.74
N THR A 48 1.54 14.71 33.78
CA THR A 48 0.72 13.98 32.84
C THR A 48 -0.71 14.53 32.77
N VAL A 49 -1.29 14.59 31.60
CA VAL A 49 -2.53 15.33 31.36
C VAL A 49 -3.55 14.51 30.58
N ALA A 50 -4.83 14.86 30.75
CA ALA A 50 -5.91 14.30 29.92
C ALA A 50 -6.05 15.09 28.62
N LYS A 51 -6.51 14.44 27.54
CA LYS A 51 -6.74 15.04 26.20
C LYS A 51 -7.68 16.26 26.21
N SER A 52 -8.48 16.43 27.26
CA SER A 52 -9.42 17.53 27.41
C SER A 52 -8.82 18.76 28.09
N LEU A 53 -7.56 18.70 28.55
CA LEU A 53 -6.90 19.84 29.19
C LEU A 53 -6.92 21.05 28.26
N LYS A 54 -7.39 22.19 28.75
CA LYS A 54 -7.27 23.50 28.10
C LYS A 54 -6.00 24.19 28.57
N LEU A 55 -5.15 24.53 27.63
CA LEU A 55 -3.85 25.15 27.91
C LEU A 55 -4.00 26.65 28.20
N LYS A 56 -3.06 27.18 28.99
CA LYS A 56 -2.92 28.61 29.30
C LYS A 56 -1.67 29.16 28.64
N ALA A 57 -1.65 30.43 28.32
CA ALA A 57 -0.43 31.10 27.88
C ALA A 57 0.69 30.92 28.89
N GLY A 58 1.89 30.58 28.43
CA GLY A 58 3.06 30.28 29.27
C GLY A 58 3.13 28.81 29.76
N ASP A 59 2.13 27.96 29.49
CA ASP A 59 2.26 26.54 29.77
C ASP A 59 3.35 25.91 28.90
N THR A 60 4.15 25.01 29.48
CA THR A 60 5.14 24.20 28.78
C THR A 60 4.60 22.80 28.56
N VAL A 61 4.50 22.38 27.29
CA VAL A 61 4.02 21.06 26.89
C VAL A 61 5.20 20.22 26.42
N LEU A 62 5.48 19.12 27.12
CA LEU A 62 6.48 18.12 26.72
C LEU A 62 5.76 16.96 26.04
N LEU A 63 6.15 16.67 24.80
CA LEU A 63 5.71 15.52 24.01
C LEU A 63 6.84 14.50 23.92
N GLU A 64 6.66 13.34 24.48
CA GLU A 64 7.55 12.20 24.35
C GLU A 64 7.03 11.29 23.22
N ILE A 65 7.84 11.10 22.18
CA ILE A 65 7.53 10.18 21.09
C ILE A 65 8.33 8.91 21.33
N PRO A 66 7.69 7.82 21.79
CA PRO A 66 8.37 6.53 21.94
C PRO A 66 8.93 6.08 20.60
N ASP A 67 10.10 5.44 20.62
CA ASP A 67 10.56 4.72 19.45
C ASP A 67 9.46 3.73 19.02
N ALA A 68 9.21 3.65 17.73
CA ALA A 68 8.27 2.67 17.21
C ALA A 68 8.74 1.29 17.70
N LYS A 69 7.93 0.60 18.52
CA LYS A 69 8.21 -0.79 18.87
C LYS A 69 8.32 -1.54 17.56
N PRO A 70 9.42 -2.28 17.31
CA PRO A 70 9.49 -3.15 16.16
C PRO A 70 8.25 -4.05 16.18
N ILE A 71 7.46 -4.02 15.15
CA ILE A 71 6.38 -4.99 14.97
C ILE A 71 7.11 -6.25 14.52
N GLU A 72 7.45 -7.12 15.45
CA GLU A 72 8.01 -8.43 15.14
C GLU A 72 6.95 -9.23 14.39
N ALA A 73 7.28 -9.63 13.17
CA ALA A 73 6.41 -10.51 12.41
C ALA A 73 6.54 -11.92 13.01
N VAL A 74 5.50 -12.39 13.67
CA VAL A 74 5.44 -13.74 14.25
C VAL A 74 4.96 -14.74 13.20
N PRO A 75 5.58 -15.94 13.07
CA PRO A 75 5.11 -17.00 12.18
C PRO A 75 3.67 -17.41 12.50
N GLN A 76 2.81 -17.50 11.46
CA GLN A 76 1.42 -17.95 11.59
C GLN A 76 1.08 -18.97 10.52
N GLU A 77 0.38 -20.03 10.91
CA GLU A 77 -0.10 -21.09 10.01
C GLU A 77 -1.30 -20.56 9.19
N ILE A 78 -0.99 -19.86 8.11
CA ILE A 78 -1.96 -19.32 7.17
C ILE A 78 -1.71 -19.99 5.82
N PRO A 79 -2.72 -20.63 5.19
CA PRO A 79 -2.57 -21.25 3.88
C PRO A 79 -2.13 -20.24 2.81
N LEU A 80 -1.15 -20.64 1.99
CA LEU A 80 -0.65 -19.87 0.86
C LEU A 80 -0.95 -20.61 -0.45
N ASP A 81 -1.41 -19.87 -1.45
CA ASP A 81 -1.47 -20.35 -2.83
C ASP A 81 -0.11 -20.15 -3.49
N ILE A 82 0.74 -21.19 -3.46
CA ILE A 82 2.11 -21.16 -3.99
C ILE A 82 2.08 -21.64 -5.44
N VAL A 83 2.41 -20.73 -6.35
CA VAL A 83 2.44 -20.98 -7.80
C VAL A 83 3.75 -21.64 -8.23
N TYR A 84 4.85 -21.28 -7.56
CA TYR A 84 6.19 -21.82 -7.80
C TYR A 84 7.03 -21.71 -6.53
N GLU A 85 7.89 -22.69 -6.31
CA GLU A 85 8.88 -22.64 -5.22
C GLU A 85 10.10 -23.49 -5.58
N ASP A 86 11.29 -22.94 -5.27
CA ASP A 86 12.57 -23.66 -5.31
C ASP A 86 13.40 -23.38 -4.04
N ALA A 87 14.71 -23.63 -4.09
CA ALA A 87 15.60 -23.39 -2.96
C ALA A 87 15.80 -21.90 -2.66
N HIS A 88 15.60 -21.01 -3.64
CA HIS A 88 16.01 -19.59 -3.62
C HIS A 88 14.86 -18.60 -3.55
N LEU A 89 13.72 -18.93 -4.15
CA LEU A 89 12.56 -18.04 -4.19
C LEU A 89 11.25 -18.82 -4.20
N LEU A 90 10.16 -18.09 -3.97
CA LEU A 90 8.82 -18.61 -4.21
C LEU A 90 7.96 -17.51 -4.86
N VAL A 91 6.95 -17.95 -5.62
CA VAL A 91 5.91 -17.08 -6.19
C VAL A 91 4.59 -17.46 -5.59
N VAL A 92 3.92 -16.48 -4.97
CA VAL A 92 2.61 -16.67 -4.31
C VAL A 92 1.54 -15.89 -5.04
N ASN A 93 0.35 -16.46 -5.12
CA ASN A 93 -0.87 -15.78 -5.55
C ASN A 93 -1.60 -15.26 -4.30
N LYS A 94 -1.34 -14.02 -3.92
CA LYS A 94 -1.90 -13.42 -2.70
C LYS A 94 -3.41 -13.23 -2.82
N PRO A 95 -4.21 -13.68 -1.86
CA PRO A 95 -5.63 -13.40 -1.86
C PRO A 95 -5.92 -11.91 -1.63
N LYS A 96 -7.10 -11.46 -2.06
CA LYS A 96 -7.67 -10.16 -1.71
C LYS A 96 -7.91 -10.08 -0.19
N GLY A 97 -7.75 -8.89 0.39
CA GLY A 97 -7.94 -8.66 1.83
C GLY A 97 -6.70 -8.92 2.69
N MET A 98 -5.68 -9.62 2.17
CA MET A 98 -4.44 -9.88 2.90
C MET A 98 -3.43 -8.74 2.71
N VAL A 99 -2.90 -8.21 3.82
CA VAL A 99 -1.78 -7.24 3.82
C VAL A 99 -0.46 -7.98 3.59
N VAL A 100 0.48 -7.37 2.87
CA VAL A 100 1.77 -8.04 2.58
C VAL A 100 2.65 -8.15 3.82
N HIS A 101 2.77 -7.11 4.63
CA HIS A 101 3.63 -7.09 5.82
C HIS A 101 2.95 -6.36 6.99
N PRO A 102 3.31 -6.70 8.24
CA PRO A 102 2.75 -6.04 9.42
C PRO A 102 2.88 -4.53 9.36
N ALA A 103 1.83 -3.84 9.79
CA ALA A 103 1.76 -2.39 9.86
C ALA A 103 0.75 -1.97 10.94
N PRO A 104 0.78 -0.71 11.43
CA PRO A 104 -0.25 -0.20 12.34
C PRO A 104 -1.66 -0.47 11.81
N GLY A 105 -2.50 -1.14 12.61
CA GLY A 105 -3.84 -1.58 12.24
C GLY A 105 -3.94 -2.96 11.55
N ASN A 106 -2.81 -3.59 11.24
CA ASN A 106 -2.72 -4.98 10.75
C ASN A 106 -1.40 -5.59 11.29
N PRO A 107 -1.29 -5.89 12.60
CA PRO A 107 -0.05 -6.35 13.22
C PRO A 107 0.27 -7.81 12.86
N ASP A 108 -0.72 -8.58 12.48
CA ASP A 108 -0.68 -10.02 12.16
C ASP A 108 -1.59 -10.38 11.00
N GLY A 109 -1.72 -11.65 10.67
CA GLY A 109 -2.54 -12.14 9.56
C GLY A 109 -2.02 -11.69 8.18
N THR A 110 -0.74 -11.33 8.07
CA THR A 110 -0.16 -10.82 6.84
C THR A 110 0.54 -11.93 6.02
N LEU A 111 0.85 -11.63 4.77
CA LEU A 111 1.63 -12.54 3.92
C LEU A 111 2.97 -12.89 4.57
N VAL A 112 3.65 -11.94 5.20
CA VAL A 112 4.92 -12.18 5.90
C VAL A 112 4.76 -13.16 7.06
N ASN A 113 3.68 -13.06 7.86
CA ASN A 113 3.41 -14.04 8.94
C ASN A 113 3.26 -15.46 8.38
N ALA A 114 2.54 -15.61 7.25
CA ALA A 114 2.37 -16.90 6.58
C ALA A 114 3.69 -17.43 5.98
N LEU A 115 4.49 -16.54 5.36
CA LEU A 115 5.79 -16.91 4.79
C LEU A 115 6.80 -17.34 5.84
N LEU A 116 6.84 -16.68 6.99
CA LEU A 116 7.69 -17.07 8.12
C LEU A 116 7.35 -18.49 8.62
N TRP A 117 6.06 -18.83 8.64
CA TRP A 117 5.62 -20.20 8.98
C TRP A 117 6.02 -21.20 7.89
N HIS A 118 5.72 -20.91 6.63
CA HIS A 118 5.97 -21.80 5.51
C HIS A 118 7.47 -22.06 5.29
N CYS A 119 8.28 -21.02 5.27
CA CYS A 119 9.70 -21.10 4.97
C CYS A 119 10.59 -21.49 6.16
N ARG A 120 10.08 -21.53 7.38
CA ARG A 120 10.77 -21.99 8.61
C ARG A 120 12.20 -21.49 8.78
N GLY A 121 12.43 -20.19 8.55
CA GLY A 121 13.73 -19.54 8.72
C GLY A 121 14.56 -19.39 7.44
N SER A 122 14.08 -19.87 6.29
CA SER A 122 14.75 -19.68 4.99
C SER A 122 14.20 -18.47 4.22
N LEU A 123 14.03 -17.30 4.87
CA LEU A 123 13.69 -16.04 4.19
C LEU A 123 14.87 -15.09 4.29
N SER A 124 15.11 -14.32 3.21
CA SER A 124 16.12 -13.27 3.23
C SER A 124 15.86 -12.25 4.31
N GLY A 125 16.89 -11.94 5.11
CA GLY A 125 16.84 -10.94 6.17
C GLY A 125 17.04 -9.49 5.71
N ILE A 126 17.35 -9.23 4.44
CA ILE A 126 17.69 -7.87 3.93
C ILE A 126 16.54 -6.87 4.15
N GLY A 127 15.28 -7.31 4.09
CA GLY A 127 14.11 -6.47 4.38
C GLY A 127 13.94 -6.11 5.86
N GLY A 128 14.81 -6.61 6.74
CA GLY A 128 14.71 -6.53 8.20
C GLY A 128 13.60 -7.42 8.76
N GLU A 129 13.43 -7.41 10.07
CA GLU A 129 12.47 -8.28 10.79
C GLU A 129 11.00 -8.12 10.37
N ILE A 130 10.66 -6.95 9.79
CA ILE A 130 9.29 -6.63 9.39
C ILE A 130 8.95 -7.11 7.98
N ARG A 131 9.95 -7.33 7.11
CA ARG A 131 9.75 -7.60 5.67
C ARG A 131 10.68 -8.67 5.12
N PRO A 132 10.92 -9.77 5.83
CA PRO A 132 11.85 -10.81 5.34
C PRO A 132 11.38 -11.31 3.97
N GLY A 133 12.32 -11.39 3.02
CA GLY A 133 12.08 -11.91 1.67
C GLY A 133 11.26 -11.01 0.73
N ILE A 134 10.68 -9.91 1.19
CA ILE A 134 9.77 -9.05 0.40
C ILE A 134 10.54 -8.05 -0.45
N VAL A 135 10.55 -8.23 -1.76
CA VAL A 135 11.19 -7.32 -2.75
C VAL A 135 10.21 -6.33 -3.39
N HIS A 136 8.91 -6.65 -3.39
CA HIS A 136 7.84 -5.75 -3.85
C HIS A 136 6.52 -6.03 -3.13
N ARG A 137 5.51 -5.20 -3.37
CA ARG A 137 4.22 -5.34 -2.71
C ARG A 137 3.06 -4.96 -3.62
N ILE A 138 1.90 -5.50 -3.32
CA ILE A 138 0.59 -5.07 -3.82
C ILE A 138 -0.29 -4.63 -2.64
N ASP A 139 -1.38 -3.90 -2.92
CA ASP A 139 -2.26 -3.39 -1.87
C ASP A 139 -3.03 -4.52 -1.16
N LYS A 140 -3.58 -4.24 0.02
CA LYS A 140 -4.39 -5.17 0.81
C LYS A 140 -5.47 -5.85 -0.04
N ASP A 141 -6.28 -5.03 -0.74
CA ASP A 141 -7.43 -5.50 -1.52
C ASP A 141 -7.10 -5.73 -3.00
N THR A 142 -5.83 -5.79 -3.36
CA THR A 142 -5.34 -6.28 -4.64
C THR A 142 -4.91 -7.74 -4.47
N SER A 143 -5.41 -8.62 -5.32
CA SER A 143 -4.99 -10.03 -5.39
C SER A 143 -3.89 -10.24 -6.43
N GLY A 144 -3.25 -11.40 -6.42
CA GLY A 144 -2.36 -11.84 -7.49
C GLY A 144 -0.91 -12.07 -7.09
N LEU A 145 -0.07 -12.18 -8.09
CA LEU A 145 1.28 -12.71 -8.01
C LEU A 145 2.29 -11.79 -7.32
N LEU A 146 3.07 -12.36 -6.41
CA LEU A 146 4.25 -11.76 -5.80
C LEU A 146 5.41 -12.77 -5.80
N VAL A 147 6.64 -12.28 -6.03
CA VAL A 147 7.86 -13.05 -5.81
C VAL A 147 8.45 -12.72 -4.44
N VAL A 148 8.95 -13.74 -3.76
CA VAL A 148 9.55 -13.67 -2.42
C VAL A 148 10.92 -14.34 -2.46
N ALA A 149 11.94 -13.71 -1.89
CA ALA A 149 13.29 -14.23 -1.83
C ALA A 149 13.52 -15.06 -0.56
N LYS A 150 14.07 -16.28 -0.69
CA LYS A 150 14.40 -17.16 0.43
C LYS A 150 15.81 -16.93 0.94
N ASP A 151 16.72 -16.34 0.14
CA ASP A 151 18.07 -15.99 0.52
C ASP A 151 18.45 -14.56 0.07
N ASP A 152 19.54 -14.05 0.62
CA ASP A 152 19.99 -12.67 0.41
C ASP A 152 20.51 -12.42 -1.02
N ALA A 153 21.15 -13.37 -1.65
CA ALA A 153 21.65 -13.24 -3.02
C ALA A 153 20.46 -13.06 -4.00
N THR A 154 19.44 -13.87 -3.82
CA THR A 154 18.17 -13.76 -4.58
C THR A 154 17.45 -12.45 -4.31
N HIS A 155 17.41 -12.00 -3.06
CA HIS A 155 16.82 -10.72 -2.69
C HIS A 155 17.51 -9.54 -3.40
N ILE A 156 18.84 -9.52 -3.38
CA ILE A 156 19.64 -8.49 -4.05
C ILE A 156 19.37 -8.50 -5.56
N GLY A 157 19.44 -9.68 -6.20
CA GLY A 157 19.20 -9.79 -7.64
C GLY A 157 17.80 -9.37 -8.07
N LEU A 158 16.75 -9.80 -7.35
CA LEU A 158 15.38 -9.36 -7.63
C LEU A 158 15.20 -7.85 -7.38
N SER A 159 15.78 -7.30 -6.31
CA SER A 159 15.72 -5.87 -6.01
C SER A 159 16.41 -5.03 -7.10
N GLN A 160 17.53 -5.50 -7.66
CA GLN A 160 18.17 -4.86 -8.81
C GLN A 160 17.27 -4.85 -10.04
N GLN A 161 16.62 -5.97 -10.36
CA GLN A 161 15.68 -6.05 -11.47
C GLN A 161 14.46 -5.11 -11.27
N MET A 162 13.96 -5.00 -10.03
CA MET A 162 12.91 -4.04 -9.69
C MET A 162 13.37 -2.59 -9.87
N ALA A 163 14.61 -2.27 -9.51
CA ALA A 163 15.17 -0.91 -9.61
C ALA A 163 15.36 -0.47 -11.06
N VAL A 164 15.82 -1.37 -11.95
CA VAL A 164 15.97 -1.09 -13.38
C VAL A 164 14.69 -1.35 -14.20
N HIS A 165 13.59 -1.72 -13.52
CA HIS A 165 12.28 -1.95 -14.14
C HIS A 165 12.24 -3.07 -15.18
N SER A 166 13.09 -4.09 -15.07
CA SER A 166 13.11 -5.24 -15.98
C SER A 166 12.10 -6.34 -15.60
N VAL A 167 11.51 -6.29 -14.41
CA VAL A 167 10.47 -7.22 -13.99
C VAL A 167 9.16 -6.92 -14.72
N GLU A 168 8.65 -7.90 -15.47
CA GLU A 168 7.34 -7.82 -16.12
C GLU A 168 6.24 -7.89 -15.06
N ARG A 169 5.32 -6.90 -15.07
CA ARG A 169 4.16 -6.86 -14.17
C ARG A 169 2.95 -6.37 -14.93
N ALA A 170 2.00 -7.29 -15.18
CA ALA A 170 0.73 -6.94 -15.77
C ALA A 170 -0.42 -7.24 -14.81
N TYR A 171 -1.39 -6.34 -14.79
CA TYR A 171 -2.55 -6.38 -13.92
C TYR A 171 -3.82 -6.35 -14.76
N ASN A 172 -4.82 -7.13 -14.38
CA ASN A 172 -6.15 -6.96 -14.90
C ASN A 172 -6.99 -6.12 -13.93
N THR A 173 -7.78 -5.21 -14.48
CA THR A 173 -8.66 -4.35 -13.69
C THR A 173 -9.95 -4.05 -14.44
N ILE A 174 -11.02 -3.78 -13.71
CA ILE A 174 -12.25 -3.21 -14.26
C ILE A 174 -12.37 -1.79 -13.73
N VAL A 175 -12.54 -0.83 -14.63
CA VAL A 175 -12.65 0.60 -14.32
C VAL A 175 -14.00 1.16 -14.79
N TYR A 176 -14.43 2.27 -14.19
CA TYR A 176 -15.61 3.01 -14.66
C TYR A 176 -15.31 3.74 -15.97
N GLY A 177 -16.31 3.84 -16.81
CA GLY A 177 -16.32 4.59 -18.08
C GLY A 177 -15.77 3.82 -19.27
N GLY A 178 -15.98 4.38 -20.44
CA GLY A 178 -15.50 3.88 -21.73
C GLY A 178 -14.21 4.58 -22.17
N PHE A 179 -13.39 3.90 -22.95
CA PHE A 179 -12.16 4.42 -23.53
C PHE A 179 -12.34 4.64 -25.03
N ALA A 180 -11.93 5.79 -25.55
CA ALA A 180 -11.96 6.07 -26.98
C ALA A 180 -10.87 5.29 -27.74
N GLN A 181 -9.71 5.09 -27.10
CA GLN A 181 -8.57 4.37 -27.66
C GLN A 181 -8.39 3.03 -26.96
N ASP A 182 -7.91 2.02 -27.73
CA ASP A 182 -7.70 0.67 -27.22
C ASP A 182 -6.45 0.55 -26.35
N GLU A 183 -5.49 1.43 -26.53
CA GLU A 183 -4.23 1.44 -25.80
C GLU A 183 -3.84 2.88 -25.43
N GLY A 184 -3.12 3.03 -24.33
CA GLY A 184 -2.59 4.31 -23.89
C GLY A 184 -1.72 4.16 -22.66
N PHE A 185 -1.35 5.29 -22.08
CA PHE A 185 -0.55 5.33 -20.85
C PHE A 185 -0.89 6.54 -20.00
N VAL A 186 -0.59 6.43 -18.71
CA VAL A 186 -0.59 7.55 -17.77
C VAL A 186 0.81 7.67 -17.21
N GLU A 187 1.37 8.87 -17.34
CA GLU A 187 2.70 9.22 -16.87
C GLU A 187 2.62 10.46 -15.97
N SER A 188 3.16 10.36 -14.79
CA SER A 188 3.10 11.47 -13.81
C SER A 188 4.11 11.26 -12.69
N ASN A 189 4.18 12.22 -11.76
CA ASN A 189 4.79 11.99 -10.46
C ASN A 189 3.71 11.65 -9.44
N LEU A 190 3.97 10.67 -8.57
CA LEU A 190 3.10 10.29 -7.46
C LEU A 190 3.71 10.64 -6.11
N GLY A 191 2.90 11.24 -5.26
CA GLY A 191 3.24 11.58 -3.87
C GLY A 191 2.04 11.45 -2.95
N ARG A 192 2.25 11.63 -1.63
CA ARG A 192 1.15 11.70 -0.66
C ARG A 192 0.25 12.89 -0.98
N SER A 193 -1.08 12.69 -0.87
CA SER A 193 -2.01 13.80 -1.00
C SER A 193 -1.77 14.84 0.10
N LYS A 194 -1.78 16.13 -0.27
CA LYS A 194 -1.65 17.26 0.68
C LYS A 194 -2.88 17.42 1.56
N THR A 195 -4.04 16.91 1.13
CA THR A 195 -5.32 17.07 1.82
C THR A 195 -5.79 15.82 2.56
N ASP A 196 -5.36 14.62 2.12
CA ASP A 196 -5.75 13.35 2.73
C ASP A 196 -4.55 12.39 2.77
N ARG A 197 -3.95 12.22 3.95
CA ARG A 197 -2.78 11.36 4.15
C ARG A 197 -3.02 9.86 3.82
N LYS A 198 -4.25 9.42 3.69
CA LYS A 198 -4.58 8.04 3.26
C LYS A 198 -4.49 7.87 1.75
N LYS A 199 -4.47 8.97 1.01
CA LYS A 199 -4.43 8.99 -0.46
C LYS A 199 -3.04 9.30 -1.00
N MET A 200 -2.78 8.78 -2.19
CA MET A 200 -1.75 9.25 -3.10
C MET A 200 -2.40 10.20 -4.11
N ALA A 201 -1.61 11.07 -4.71
CA ALA A 201 -2.07 12.01 -5.73
C ALA A 201 -1.05 12.14 -6.86
N VAL A 202 -1.53 12.58 -8.02
CA VAL A 202 -0.72 12.93 -9.18
C VAL A 202 -0.18 14.34 -9.02
N TYR A 203 1.09 14.52 -9.35
CA TYR A 203 1.78 15.78 -9.31
C TYR A 203 2.57 16.03 -10.61
N PRO A 204 2.83 17.27 -10.97
CA PRO A 204 3.73 17.59 -12.08
C PRO A 204 5.17 17.16 -11.77
N ALA A 205 5.99 17.05 -12.82
CA ALA A 205 7.41 16.77 -12.67
C ALA A 205 8.09 17.88 -11.83
N GLY A 206 9.02 17.48 -10.94
CA GLY A 206 9.75 18.42 -10.06
C GLY A 206 9.07 18.74 -8.74
N GLU A 207 7.84 18.30 -8.49
CA GLU A 207 7.20 18.48 -7.18
C GLU A 207 7.97 17.72 -6.10
N PRO A 208 8.36 18.36 -4.97
CA PRO A 208 9.11 17.74 -3.88
C PRO A 208 8.38 16.52 -3.28
N ASN A 209 9.15 15.52 -2.81
CA ASN A 209 8.63 14.29 -2.20
C ASN A 209 7.70 13.46 -3.11
N THR A 210 7.83 13.60 -4.43
CA THR A 210 7.12 12.81 -5.42
C THR A 210 8.08 11.91 -6.19
N LYS A 211 7.57 10.83 -6.79
CA LYS A 211 8.36 9.88 -7.57
C LYS A 211 7.68 9.63 -8.90
N TYR A 212 8.49 9.60 -9.95
CA TYR A 212 8.04 9.23 -11.29
C TYR A 212 7.28 7.91 -11.30
N ALA A 213 6.19 7.88 -12.06
CA ALA A 213 5.31 6.73 -12.23
C ALA A 213 4.81 6.62 -13.67
N TYR A 214 4.81 5.41 -14.21
CA TYR A 214 4.31 5.09 -15.55
C TYR A 214 3.45 3.84 -15.52
N THR A 215 2.23 3.95 -16.05
CA THR A 215 1.27 2.85 -16.24
C THR A 215 0.79 2.85 -17.68
N GLY A 216 1.18 1.83 -18.46
CA GLY A 216 0.54 1.55 -19.76
C GLY A 216 -0.77 0.81 -19.55
N TYR A 217 -1.77 1.01 -20.43
CA TYR A 217 -3.01 0.25 -20.40
C TYR A 217 -3.42 -0.20 -21.80
N LYS A 218 -4.11 -1.34 -21.84
CA LYS A 218 -4.76 -1.88 -23.02
C LYS A 218 -6.19 -2.28 -22.68
N VAL A 219 -7.14 -1.87 -23.51
CA VAL A 219 -8.54 -2.29 -23.41
C VAL A 219 -8.64 -3.75 -23.82
N LEU A 220 -9.15 -4.58 -22.91
CA LEU A 220 -9.44 -5.99 -23.19
C LEU A 220 -10.90 -6.18 -23.59
N GLU A 221 -11.82 -5.46 -22.93
CA GLU A 221 -13.26 -5.59 -23.20
C GLU A 221 -14.00 -4.32 -22.76
N ARG A 222 -14.95 -3.86 -23.59
CA ARG A 222 -15.87 -2.76 -23.26
C ARG A 222 -17.17 -3.33 -22.73
N LEU A 223 -17.63 -2.86 -21.57
CA LEU A 223 -18.71 -3.44 -20.78
C LEU A 223 -19.76 -2.38 -20.39
N GLY A 224 -20.21 -1.59 -21.38
CA GLY A 224 -21.12 -0.48 -21.18
C GLY A 224 -20.50 0.66 -20.37
N GLU A 225 -20.96 0.87 -19.15
CA GLU A 225 -20.40 1.89 -18.23
C GLU A 225 -19.06 1.49 -17.61
N PHE A 226 -18.51 0.32 -17.96
CA PHE A 226 -17.24 -0.20 -17.46
C PHE A 226 -16.33 -0.62 -18.62
N THR A 227 -15.04 -0.71 -18.31
CA THR A 227 -14.03 -1.24 -19.24
C THR A 227 -13.08 -2.17 -18.48
N MET A 228 -12.83 -3.34 -19.04
CA MET A 228 -11.77 -4.25 -18.57
C MET A 228 -10.45 -3.86 -19.23
N LEU A 229 -9.42 -3.66 -18.42
CA LEU A 229 -8.08 -3.27 -18.87
C LEU A 229 -7.03 -4.28 -18.43
N GLU A 230 -5.99 -4.42 -19.26
CA GLU A 230 -4.67 -4.85 -18.84
C GLU A 230 -3.82 -3.61 -18.55
N CYS A 231 -3.24 -3.51 -17.35
CA CYS A 231 -2.32 -2.44 -16.97
C CYS A 231 -0.90 -2.99 -16.83
N ARG A 232 0.06 -2.44 -17.57
CA ARG A 232 1.49 -2.80 -17.51
C ARG A 232 2.29 -1.74 -16.79
N LEU A 233 3.07 -2.16 -15.79
CA LEU A 233 3.81 -1.25 -14.93
C LEU A 233 5.30 -1.19 -15.31
N LYS A 234 5.82 0.03 -15.61
CA LYS A 234 7.27 0.28 -15.54
C LYS A 234 7.73 0.55 -14.11
N THR A 235 6.93 1.23 -13.31
CA THR A 235 7.20 1.57 -11.92
C THR A 235 6.20 0.90 -10.97
N GLY A 236 6.46 0.83 -9.67
CA GLY A 236 5.57 0.22 -8.67
C GLY A 236 5.36 1.15 -7.46
N ARG A 237 4.70 2.30 -7.66
CA ARG A 237 4.41 3.22 -6.55
C ARG A 237 3.14 2.81 -5.82
N THR A 238 3.03 3.21 -4.56
CA THR A 238 1.84 2.94 -3.74
C THR A 238 0.57 3.41 -4.46
N HIS A 239 -0.43 2.54 -4.56
CA HIS A 239 -1.72 2.77 -5.22
C HIS A 239 -1.62 3.20 -6.70
N GLN A 240 -0.50 2.95 -7.39
CA GLN A 240 -0.19 3.57 -8.68
C GLN A 240 -1.30 3.42 -9.73
N ILE A 241 -1.75 2.20 -10.05
CA ILE A 241 -2.82 1.98 -11.04
C ILE A 241 -4.10 2.70 -10.62
N ARG A 242 -4.46 2.61 -9.34
CA ARG A 242 -5.67 3.20 -8.77
C ARG A 242 -5.70 4.72 -8.93
N VAL A 243 -4.58 5.37 -8.58
CA VAL A 243 -4.42 6.83 -8.71
C VAL A 243 -4.38 7.27 -10.17
N HIS A 244 -3.62 6.56 -11.02
CA HIS A 244 -3.51 6.88 -12.44
C HIS A 244 -4.86 6.75 -13.14
N MET A 245 -5.60 5.67 -12.92
CA MET A 245 -6.91 5.50 -13.53
C MET A 245 -7.90 6.56 -13.02
N ALA A 246 -7.89 6.87 -11.72
CA ALA A 246 -8.72 7.95 -11.18
C ALA A 246 -8.36 9.33 -11.76
N SER A 247 -7.08 9.61 -12.00
CA SER A 247 -6.61 10.90 -12.55
C SER A 247 -7.06 11.17 -13.99
N ILE A 248 -7.37 10.11 -14.74
CA ILE A 248 -7.94 10.20 -16.09
C ILE A 248 -9.45 9.95 -16.10
N HIS A 249 -10.13 10.07 -14.95
CA HIS A 249 -11.57 9.92 -14.75
C HIS A 249 -12.13 8.50 -14.97
N HIS A 250 -11.27 7.48 -14.88
CA HIS A 250 -11.63 6.06 -14.97
C HIS A 250 -11.25 5.30 -13.68
N PRO A 251 -11.78 5.65 -12.49
CA PRO A 251 -11.39 4.98 -11.25
C PRO A 251 -11.68 3.48 -11.30
N VAL A 252 -10.93 2.71 -10.52
CA VAL A 252 -11.10 1.25 -10.44
C VAL A 252 -12.44 0.92 -9.77
N ALA A 253 -13.19 -0.01 -10.33
CA ALA A 253 -14.47 -0.45 -9.77
C ALA A 253 -14.28 -1.01 -8.35
N GLY A 254 -15.17 -0.62 -7.44
CA GLY A 254 -15.13 -1.05 -6.03
C GLY A 254 -14.04 -0.39 -5.18
N ASP A 255 -13.24 0.55 -5.72
CA ASP A 255 -12.20 1.24 -4.96
C ASP A 255 -12.82 2.22 -3.94
N PRO A 256 -12.68 1.97 -2.62
CA PRO A 256 -13.29 2.82 -1.59
C PRO A 256 -12.53 4.13 -1.36
N VAL A 257 -11.34 4.28 -1.96
CA VAL A 257 -10.44 5.44 -1.74
C VAL A 257 -10.49 6.41 -2.91
N TYR A 258 -10.46 5.90 -4.14
CA TYR A 258 -10.39 6.69 -5.38
C TYR A 258 -11.65 6.57 -6.24
N GLY A 259 -12.53 5.63 -5.93
CA GLY A 259 -13.81 5.46 -6.62
C GLY A 259 -14.83 6.56 -6.31
N PRO A 260 -15.98 6.54 -7.00
CA PRO A 260 -17.09 7.44 -6.70
C PRO A 260 -17.65 7.17 -5.29
N HIS A 261 -18.38 8.13 -4.75
CA HIS A 261 -18.98 8.02 -3.40
C HIS A 261 -19.89 6.79 -3.24
N ASN A 262 -20.58 6.40 -4.31
CA ASN A 262 -21.43 5.21 -4.40
C ASN A 262 -20.69 4.02 -5.06
N CYS A 263 -19.43 3.81 -4.72
CA CYS A 263 -18.65 2.69 -5.29
C CYS A 263 -19.30 1.33 -4.97
N ILE A 264 -18.98 0.31 -5.78
CA ILE A 264 -19.54 -1.04 -5.67
C ILE A 264 -18.97 -1.75 -4.43
N THR A 265 -19.65 -1.66 -3.31
CA THR A 265 -19.20 -2.23 -2.02
C THR A 265 -19.15 -3.76 -2.00
N SER A 266 -19.97 -4.43 -2.80
CA SER A 266 -19.97 -5.91 -2.92
C SER A 266 -18.67 -6.50 -3.48
N LEU A 267 -17.81 -5.67 -4.07
CA LEU A 267 -16.46 -6.07 -4.47
C LEU A 267 -15.47 -6.11 -3.29
N HIS A 268 -15.82 -5.57 -2.12
CA HIS A 268 -14.96 -5.51 -0.94
C HIS A 268 -13.56 -4.92 -1.23
N GLY A 269 -13.50 -3.81 -1.96
CA GLY A 269 -12.28 -3.15 -2.41
C GLY A 269 -12.11 -3.18 -3.93
N GLN A 270 -11.01 -2.64 -4.42
CA GLN A 270 -10.73 -2.46 -5.85
C GLN A 270 -10.75 -3.77 -6.65
N CYS A 271 -11.38 -3.75 -7.82
CA CYS A 271 -11.34 -4.84 -8.80
C CYS A 271 -10.02 -4.79 -9.59
N LEU A 272 -8.95 -5.26 -8.95
CA LEU A 272 -7.57 -5.21 -9.43
C LEU A 272 -6.83 -6.49 -9.06
N HIS A 273 -6.18 -7.13 -10.04
CA HIS A 273 -5.50 -8.40 -9.90
C HIS A 273 -4.13 -8.38 -10.60
N ALA A 274 -3.05 -8.67 -9.86
CA ALA A 274 -1.69 -8.82 -10.40
C ALA A 274 -1.59 -10.17 -11.12
N ARG A 275 -1.92 -10.18 -12.42
CA ARG A 275 -2.09 -11.39 -13.20
C ARG A 275 -0.78 -12.00 -13.67
N THR A 276 0.13 -11.15 -14.19
CA THR A 276 1.38 -11.62 -14.79
C THR A 276 2.58 -11.11 -13.99
N LEU A 277 3.53 -12.00 -13.75
CA LEU A 277 4.81 -11.70 -13.15
C LEU A 277 5.92 -12.43 -13.91
N GLY A 278 6.90 -11.67 -14.48
CA GLY A 278 8.05 -12.23 -15.18
C GLY A 278 9.35 -11.59 -14.74
N PHE A 279 10.38 -12.38 -14.55
CA PHE A 279 11.71 -11.95 -14.11
C PHE A 279 12.79 -12.97 -14.49
N VAL A 280 14.05 -12.57 -14.44
CA VAL A 280 15.18 -13.50 -14.57
C VAL A 280 15.51 -14.04 -13.18
N HIS A 281 15.57 -15.36 -13.03
CA HIS A 281 15.95 -16.01 -11.77
C HIS A 281 17.38 -15.62 -11.40
N PRO A 282 17.61 -14.96 -10.22
CA PRO A 282 18.93 -14.36 -9.93
C PRO A 282 20.09 -15.37 -9.85
N ILE A 283 19.80 -16.62 -9.51
CA ILE A 283 20.83 -17.66 -9.33
C ILE A 283 21.01 -18.48 -10.60
N THR A 284 19.93 -18.93 -11.23
CA THR A 284 20.01 -19.82 -12.42
C THR A 284 20.16 -19.07 -13.73
N GLY A 285 19.78 -17.79 -13.77
CA GLY A 285 19.73 -16.98 -15.00
C GLY A 285 18.55 -17.32 -15.92
N GLU A 286 17.67 -18.23 -15.53
CA GLU A 286 16.49 -18.61 -16.31
C GLU A 286 15.44 -17.52 -16.29
N HIS A 287 14.79 -17.25 -17.42
CA HIS A 287 13.64 -16.35 -17.48
C HIS A 287 12.37 -17.09 -17.05
N LEU A 288 11.84 -16.71 -15.91
CA LEU A 288 10.58 -17.24 -15.36
C LEU A 288 9.44 -16.27 -15.63
N ARG A 289 8.30 -16.80 -16.07
CA ARG A 289 7.07 -16.04 -16.29
C ARG A 289 5.86 -16.83 -15.81
N PHE A 290 5.04 -16.18 -14.99
CA PHE A 290 3.86 -16.75 -14.37
C PHE A 290 2.64 -15.92 -14.72
N ASP A 291 1.52 -16.60 -15.00
CA ASP A 291 0.21 -16.01 -15.15
C ASP A 291 -0.75 -16.72 -14.19
N SER A 292 -1.53 -15.95 -13.42
CA SER A 292 -2.57 -16.50 -12.55
C SER A 292 -3.95 -16.31 -13.17
N ASP A 293 -4.89 -17.20 -12.84
CA ASP A 293 -6.28 -17.03 -13.21
C ASP A 293 -6.94 -15.86 -12.48
N LEU A 294 -7.96 -15.28 -13.09
CA LEU A 294 -8.75 -14.24 -12.44
C LEU A 294 -9.54 -14.85 -11.27
N PRO A 295 -9.48 -14.25 -10.08
CA PRO A 295 -10.18 -14.78 -8.90
C PRO A 295 -11.70 -14.63 -9.02
N ASP A 296 -12.44 -15.42 -8.23
CA ASP A 296 -13.91 -15.52 -8.29
C ASP A 296 -14.64 -14.18 -8.20
N TYR A 297 -14.19 -13.26 -7.31
CA TYR A 297 -14.82 -11.95 -7.21
C TYR A 297 -14.75 -11.16 -8.52
N PHE A 298 -13.65 -11.33 -9.25
CA PHE A 298 -13.41 -10.65 -10.54
C PHE A 298 -14.25 -11.29 -11.64
N THR A 299 -14.21 -12.60 -11.77
CA THR A 299 -14.94 -13.36 -12.80
C THR A 299 -16.45 -13.25 -12.63
N HIS A 300 -16.98 -13.28 -11.39
CA HIS A 300 -18.39 -13.06 -11.10
C HIS A 300 -18.85 -11.65 -11.46
N PHE A 301 -18.05 -10.63 -11.13
CA PHE A 301 -18.36 -9.27 -11.51
C PHE A 301 -18.33 -9.07 -13.03
N LEU A 302 -17.29 -9.58 -13.71
CA LEU A 302 -17.18 -9.55 -15.16
C LEU A 302 -18.36 -10.25 -15.84
N ALA A 303 -18.76 -11.43 -15.39
CA ALA A 303 -19.93 -12.15 -15.90
C ALA A 303 -21.24 -11.37 -15.71
N THR A 304 -21.34 -10.63 -14.59
CA THR A 304 -22.52 -9.76 -14.34
C THR A 304 -22.58 -8.60 -15.33
N LEU A 305 -21.44 -7.98 -15.62
CA LEU A 305 -21.36 -6.88 -16.59
C LEU A 305 -21.66 -7.35 -18.01
N ARG A 306 -21.12 -8.51 -18.43
CA ARG A 306 -21.40 -9.11 -19.75
C ARG A 306 -22.88 -9.40 -19.97
N ARG A 307 -23.59 -9.89 -18.94
CA ARG A 307 -25.04 -10.12 -19.02
C ARG A 307 -25.86 -8.85 -19.19
N LYS A 308 -25.38 -7.72 -18.68
CA LYS A 308 -26.05 -6.42 -18.80
C LYS A 308 -25.75 -5.72 -20.13
N ASN A 309 -24.69 -6.14 -20.80
CA ASN A 309 -24.22 -5.56 -22.06
C ASN A 309 -23.93 -6.71 -23.05
N PRO A 310 -24.99 -7.41 -23.57
CA PRO A 310 -24.84 -8.57 -24.42
C PRO A 310 -24.25 -8.21 -25.81
#